data_62cceb60fbef89d78ba7d46c2e84256e
#
_entry.id   62cceb60fbef89d78ba7d46c2e84256e
#
_cell.length_a   1.000
_cell.length_b   1.000
_cell.length_c   1.000
_cell.angle_alpha   90.00
_cell.angle_beta   90.00
_cell.angle_gamma   90.00
#
_symmetry.space_group_name_H-M   'P 1'
#
loop_
_entity.id
_entity.type
_entity.pdbx_description
1 polymer ?
#
loop_
_entity_poly.entity_id
_entity_poly.type
_entity_poly.pdbx_seq_one_letter_code
_entity_poly.pdbx_strand_id
1 'polypeptide(L)'
;RWPLKLAPDSDGNVIDQDAVNELVDYAIAHGVNYFDTSPVYCQGFSERATGAALKRYPREKLLIATKMSNFQNYTRENSIKMYHQSMKELQTDYLDYYLLHSVGGGEGIKTFHDRYIDNGVLDFLLKEREEGRIRNLGWSFHGSVEVFDYLLSLDVKWDFVQIQMNYVDWRHASGRNVNAEYLYGELAKRGIPAVIMEPLLGGRLSKLNDHLVARLKQRRPENSVASWAFRFAGTYPNVLCVLSGMTYMEHLQDNLRTYSPLEPLNEEEKEFLEETAQLMLKFPTIPCNDCKYCMPCPYGLDIPAILVHYNKCVNEGNVPKSSQDENYRRARRAFLIGYDRSVPKLRQASHCTGCNQCNPHCPQSIDIPKELHRIDAYVEQLKQETL
;
A
#
# COMPACT_ATOMS: atom_id res chain seq x y z
N ARG A 1 -0.54 -1.51 -6.12
CA ARG A 1 -0.70 -2.98 -6.06
C ARG A 1 -2.18 -3.33 -6.19
N TRP A 2 -2.53 -4.16 -7.16
CA TRP A 2 -3.85 -4.76 -7.26
C TRP A 2 -3.91 -5.99 -6.35
N PRO A 3 -4.77 -6.10 -5.35
CA PRO A 3 -5.15 -7.38 -4.81
C PRO A 3 -6.08 -8.05 -5.80
N LEU A 4 -5.52 -8.85 -6.73
CA LEU A 4 -6.30 -9.52 -7.75
C LEU A 4 -7.02 -10.73 -7.15
N LYS A 5 -8.25 -10.97 -7.61
CA LYS A 5 -9.06 -12.13 -7.23
C LYS A 5 -8.42 -13.38 -7.82
N LEU A 6 -8.26 -14.43 -7.02
CA LEU A 6 -7.75 -15.72 -7.49
C LEU A 6 -8.85 -16.51 -8.18
N ALA A 7 -8.48 -17.31 -9.18
CA ALA A 7 -9.42 -18.17 -9.87
C ALA A 7 -10.04 -19.20 -8.89
N PRO A 8 -11.36 -19.48 -8.96
CA PRO A 8 -12.05 -20.34 -8.00
C PRO A 8 -11.48 -21.75 -7.88
N ASP A 9 -11.03 -22.33 -9.00
CA ASP A 9 -10.55 -23.71 -9.09
C ASP A 9 -9.02 -23.84 -8.99
N SER A 10 -8.33 -22.78 -8.59
CA SER A 10 -6.87 -22.79 -8.46
C SER A 10 -6.43 -23.23 -7.07
N ASP A 11 -5.22 -23.73 -6.97
CA ASP A 11 -4.54 -24.00 -5.69
C ASP A 11 -4.15 -22.74 -4.89
N GLY A 12 -4.74 -21.58 -5.23
CA GLY A 12 -4.49 -20.29 -4.62
C GLY A 12 -3.41 -19.44 -5.30
N ASN A 13 -2.85 -19.90 -6.42
CA ASN A 13 -1.72 -19.24 -7.09
C ASN A 13 -2.05 -18.66 -8.48
N VAL A 14 -3.28 -18.80 -8.97
CA VAL A 14 -3.69 -18.32 -10.30
C VAL A 14 -4.59 -17.10 -10.19
N ILE A 15 -4.25 -16.04 -10.93
CA ILE A 15 -5.09 -14.85 -11.04
C ILE A 15 -6.29 -15.15 -11.94
N ASP A 16 -7.48 -14.74 -11.50
CA ASP A 16 -8.69 -14.75 -12.31
C ASP A 16 -8.58 -13.67 -13.41
N GLN A 17 -8.11 -14.06 -14.58
CA GLN A 17 -7.88 -13.12 -15.68
C GLN A 17 -9.18 -12.50 -16.19
N ASP A 18 -10.29 -13.22 -16.15
CA ASP A 18 -11.58 -12.70 -16.60
C ASP A 18 -12.07 -11.60 -15.66
N ALA A 19 -11.93 -11.78 -14.35
CA ALA A 19 -12.24 -10.75 -13.37
C ALA A 19 -11.30 -9.52 -13.52
N VAL A 20 -10.00 -9.73 -13.82
CA VAL A 20 -9.08 -8.63 -14.13
C VAL A 20 -9.53 -7.88 -15.38
N ASN A 21 -9.90 -8.60 -16.43
CA ASN A 21 -10.36 -8.01 -17.67
C ASN A 21 -11.62 -7.17 -17.47
N GLU A 22 -12.59 -7.68 -16.71
CA GLU A 22 -13.83 -6.95 -16.39
C GLU A 22 -13.55 -5.63 -15.65
N LEU A 23 -12.68 -5.65 -14.63
CA LEU A 23 -12.28 -4.45 -13.90
C LEU A 23 -11.56 -3.43 -14.81
N VAL A 24 -10.62 -3.91 -15.64
CA VAL A 24 -9.85 -3.07 -16.57
C VAL A 24 -10.78 -2.45 -17.63
N ASP A 25 -11.69 -3.24 -18.19
CA ASP A 25 -12.65 -2.78 -19.21
C ASP A 25 -13.55 -1.68 -18.63
N TYR A 26 -14.07 -1.89 -17.44
CA TYR A 26 -14.89 -0.88 -16.76
C TYR A 26 -14.08 0.39 -16.44
N ALA A 27 -12.85 0.23 -15.94
CA ALA A 27 -11.98 1.36 -15.64
C ALA A 27 -11.68 2.22 -16.88
N ILE A 28 -11.26 1.59 -17.98
CA ILE A 28 -10.94 2.29 -19.24
C ILE A 28 -12.19 2.95 -19.84
N ALA A 29 -13.34 2.28 -19.82
CA ALA A 29 -14.61 2.85 -20.31
C ALA A 29 -15.03 4.11 -19.53
N HIS A 30 -14.55 4.28 -18.29
CA HIS A 30 -14.83 5.43 -17.44
C HIS A 30 -13.63 6.40 -17.29
N GLY A 31 -12.64 6.33 -18.21
CA GLY A 31 -11.59 7.33 -18.33
C GLY A 31 -10.31 7.03 -17.53
N VAL A 32 -10.20 5.87 -16.86
CA VAL A 32 -8.94 5.47 -16.22
C VAL A 32 -7.95 5.05 -17.32
N ASN A 33 -6.78 5.66 -17.31
CA ASN A 33 -5.74 5.37 -18.30
C ASN A 33 -4.36 5.05 -17.67
N TYR A 34 -4.15 5.25 -16.37
CA TYR A 34 -2.90 4.98 -15.66
C TYR A 34 -2.99 3.65 -14.90
N PHE A 35 -2.08 2.73 -15.22
CA PHE A 35 -2.02 1.37 -14.65
C PHE A 35 -0.65 1.13 -14.02
N ASP A 36 -0.65 0.94 -12.69
CA ASP A 36 0.55 0.71 -11.89
C ASP A 36 0.70 -0.76 -11.50
N THR A 37 1.88 -1.31 -11.74
CA THR A 37 2.23 -2.68 -11.34
C THR A 37 3.69 -2.80 -10.90
N SER A 38 4.14 -4.03 -10.66
CA SER A 38 5.52 -4.36 -10.31
C SER A 38 5.76 -5.85 -10.50
N PRO A 39 7.00 -6.28 -10.81
CA PRO A 39 7.36 -7.71 -10.95
C PRO A 39 7.16 -8.52 -9.66
N VAL A 40 7.09 -7.88 -8.48
CA VAL A 40 6.88 -8.57 -7.20
C VAL A 40 5.42 -8.55 -6.72
N TYR A 41 4.52 -7.87 -7.43
CA TYR A 41 3.12 -7.80 -7.01
C TYR A 41 2.37 -9.09 -7.33
N CYS A 42 1.43 -9.45 -6.44
CA CYS A 42 0.66 -10.69 -6.57
C CYS A 42 1.55 -11.93 -6.81
N GLN A 43 2.62 -12.07 -6.01
CA GLN A 43 3.57 -13.19 -6.09
C GLN A 43 4.25 -13.33 -7.48
N GLY A 44 4.43 -12.21 -8.19
CA GLY A 44 5.06 -12.17 -9.52
C GLY A 44 4.09 -12.28 -10.69
N PHE A 45 2.78 -12.40 -10.45
CA PHE A 45 1.78 -12.58 -11.52
C PHE A 45 1.15 -11.28 -12.01
N SER A 46 1.37 -10.15 -11.33
CA SER A 46 0.66 -8.91 -11.62
C SER A 46 0.97 -8.33 -13.01
N GLU A 47 2.24 -8.29 -13.42
CA GLU A 47 2.61 -7.73 -14.72
C GLU A 47 2.00 -8.53 -15.88
N ARG A 48 2.04 -9.86 -15.81
CA ARG A 48 1.44 -10.74 -16.83
C ARG A 48 -0.06 -10.51 -16.95
N ALA A 49 -0.77 -10.47 -15.82
CA ALA A 49 -2.21 -10.26 -15.81
C ALA A 49 -2.58 -8.86 -16.35
N THR A 50 -1.81 -7.85 -15.96
CA THR A 50 -1.96 -6.47 -16.44
C THR A 50 -1.70 -6.39 -17.95
N GLY A 51 -0.60 -6.95 -18.43
CA GLY A 51 -0.26 -6.98 -19.86
C GLY A 51 -1.32 -7.69 -20.70
N ALA A 52 -1.81 -8.85 -20.23
CA ALA A 52 -2.88 -9.60 -20.91
C ALA A 52 -4.19 -8.79 -21.00
N ALA A 53 -4.52 -8.00 -19.99
CA ALA A 53 -5.70 -7.14 -20.00
C ALA A 53 -5.51 -5.93 -20.92
N LEU A 54 -4.37 -5.24 -20.82
CA LEU A 54 -4.13 -3.96 -21.50
C LEU A 54 -3.84 -4.12 -23.01
N LYS A 55 -3.24 -5.23 -23.46
CA LYS A 55 -2.98 -5.45 -24.89
C LYS A 55 -4.24 -5.45 -25.78
N ARG A 56 -5.42 -5.54 -25.20
CA ARG A 56 -6.72 -5.49 -25.90
C ARG A 56 -7.10 -4.07 -26.33
N TYR A 57 -6.33 -3.06 -25.90
CA TYR A 57 -6.56 -1.65 -26.13
C TYR A 57 -5.40 -0.99 -26.88
N PRO A 58 -5.64 0.12 -27.60
CA PRO A 58 -4.58 0.89 -28.23
C PRO A 58 -3.54 1.36 -27.21
N ARG A 59 -2.27 0.97 -27.43
CA ARG A 59 -1.18 1.19 -26.46
C ARG A 59 -0.95 2.67 -26.14
N GLU A 60 -1.12 3.54 -27.14
CA GLU A 60 -0.93 4.99 -27.02
C GLU A 60 -1.98 5.70 -26.16
N LYS A 61 -3.08 5.04 -25.82
CA LYS A 61 -4.12 5.55 -24.90
C LYS A 61 -3.88 5.18 -23.45
N LEU A 62 -2.85 4.37 -23.19
CA LEU A 62 -2.57 3.81 -21.87
C LEU A 62 -1.26 4.37 -21.32
N LEU A 63 -1.23 4.59 -20.02
CA LEU A 63 -0.05 4.94 -19.25
C LEU A 63 0.30 3.75 -18.34
N ILE A 64 1.39 3.06 -18.65
CA ILE A 64 1.82 1.87 -17.92
C ILE A 64 3.01 2.22 -17.04
N ALA A 65 2.89 1.92 -15.74
CA ALA A 65 3.92 2.08 -14.75
C ALA A 65 4.36 0.72 -14.17
N THR A 66 5.66 0.47 -14.14
CA THR A 66 6.25 -0.65 -13.39
C THR A 66 7.59 -0.27 -12.77
N LYS A 67 8.24 -1.21 -12.06
CA LYS A 67 9.28 -0.87 -11.09
C LYS A 67 10.47 -1.83 -11.14
N MET A 68 11.67 -1.29 -10.90
CA MET A 68 12.89 -2.06 -10.63
C MET A 68 12.87 -2.61 -9.21
N SER A 69 12.43 -3.86 -9.04
CA SER A 69 12.23 -4.52 -7.74
C SER A 69 13.37 -5.49 -7.39
N ASN A 70 14.60 -5.08 -7.61
CA ASN A 70 15.83 -5.88 -7.44
C ASN A 70 16.29 -6.04 -5.97
N PHE A 71 15.36 -6.30 -5.05
CA PHE A 71 15.61 -6.28 -3.60
C PHE A 71 16.59 -7.35 -3.12
N GLN A 72 16.53 -8.55 -3.68
CA GLN A 72 17.32 -9.70 -3.22
C GLN A 72 18.57 -9.92 -4.06
N ASN A 73 18.53 -9.57 -5.34
CA ASN A 73 19.64 -9.68 -6.26
C ASN A 73 19.71 -8.42 -7.13
N TYR A 74 20.55 -7.50 -6.71
CA TYR A 74 20.74 -6.20 -7.39
C TYR A 74 22.00 -6.14 -8.26
N THR A 75 22.52 -7.31 -8.69
CA THR A 75 23.53 -7.32 -9.76
C THR A 75 23.00 -6.62 -11.01
N ARG A 76 23.90 -5.97 -11.74
CA ARG A 76 23.55 -5.30 -13.00
C ARG A 76 22.84 -6.24 -13.97
N GLU A 77 23.37 -7.44 -14.15
CA GLU A 77 22.81 -8.44 -15.05
C GLU A 77 21.37 -8.82 -14.68
N ASN A 78 21.13 -9.13 -13.40
CA ASN A 78 19.79 -9.47 -12.93
C ASN A 78 18.81 -8.30 -13.06
N SER A 79 19.25 -7.06 -12.77
CA SER A 79 18.42 -5.88 -12.89
C SER A 79 18.01 -5.60 -14.35
N ILE A 80 18.94 -5.72 -15.29
CA ILE A 80 18.65 -5.59 -16.73
C ILE A 80 17.70 -6.71 -17.20
N LYS A 81 17.93 -7.95 -16.75
CA LYS A 81 17.03 -9.06 -17.06
C LYS A 81 15.62 -8.82 -16.53
N MET A 82 15.50 -8.31 -15.31
CA MET A 82 14.20 -7.96 -14.70
C MET A 82 13.47 -6.88 -15.54
N TYR A 83 14.18 -5.84 -15.95
CA TYR A 83 13.63 -4.78 -16.82
C TYR A 83 13.05 -5.35 -18.12
N HIS A 84 13.83 -6.17 -18.83
CA HIS A 84 13.35 -6.79 -20.08
C HIS A 84 12.21 -7.80 -19.84
N GLN A 85 12.24 -8.51 -18.71
CA GLN A 85 11.15 -9.42 -18.36
C GLN A 85 9.85 -8.64 -18.09
N SER A 86 9.90 -7.49 -17.41
CA SER A 86 8.74 -6.61 -17.20
C SER A 86 8.13 -6.16 -18.53
N MET A 87 8.96 -5.74 -19.50
CA MET A 87 8.49 -5.38 -20.84
C MET A 87 7.78 -6.55 -21.54
N LYS A 88 8.36 -7.75 -21.44
CA LYS A 88 7.79 -8.97 -22.00
C LYS A 88 6.45 -9.35 -21.36
N GLU A 89 6.36 -9.33 -20.04
CA GLU A 89 5.13 -9.66 -19.30
C GLU A 89 4.03 -8.63 -19.54
N LEU A 90 4.39 -7.36 -19.63
CA LEU A 90 3.46 -6.27 -19.95
C LEU A 90 3.13 -6.18 -21.45
N GLN A 91 3.82 -6.94 -22.31
CA GLN A 91 3.61 -7.02 -23.77
C GLN A 91 3.70 -5.63 -24.42
N THR A 92 4.75 -4.86 -24.09
CA THR A 92 4.97 -3.49 -24.58
C THR A 92 6.44 -3.24 -24.92
N ASP A 93 6.70 -2.34 -25.87
CA ASP A 93 8.04 -1.94 -26.28
C ASP A 93 8.55 -0.70 -25.55
N TYR A 94 7.69 -0.04 -24.78
CA TYR A 94 8.04 1.12 -23.96
C TYR A 94 7.18 1.21 -22.70
N LEU A 95 7.71 1.89 -21.68
CA LEU A 95 7.04 2.16 -20.42
C LEU A 95 6.81 3.67 -20.28
N ASP A 96 5.61 4.06 -19.89
CA ASP A 96 5.29 5.47 -19.68
C ASP A 96 5.92 5.98 -18.39
N TYR A 97 5.94 5.13 -17.35
CA TYR A 97 6.53 5.43 -16.05
C TYR A 97 7.34 4.24 -15.56
N TYR A 98 8.58 4.48 -15.19
CA TYR A 98 9.42 3.46 -14.57
C TYR A 98 10.01 3.97 -13.26
N LEU A 99 9.96 3.13 -12.21
CA LEU A 99 10.33 3.53 -10.87
C LEU A 99 11.48 2.68 -10.32
N LEU A 100 12.43 3.34 -9.64
CA LEU A 100 13.25 2.66 -8.65
C LEU A 100 12.34 2.28 -7.47
N HIS A 101 12.23 0.98 -7.17
CA HIS A 101 11.20 0.47 -6.25
C HIS A 101 11.61 0.57 -4.79
N SER A 102 10.77 1.20 -3.96
CA SER A 102 10.90 1.25 -2.50
C SER A 102 12.29 1.71 -2.05
N VAL A 103 12.67 2.91 -2.50
CA VAL A 103 13.93 3.54 -2.09
C VAL A 103 13.81 4.03 -0.65
N GLY A 104 14.88 3.88 0.12
CA GLY A 104 14.98 4.32 1.51
C GLY A 104 14.93 3.19 2.55
N GLY A 105 14.69 1.96 2.10
CA GLY A 105 14.81 0.77 2.95
C GLY A 105 16.26 0.33 3.20
N GLY A 106 16.43 -0.71 4.03
CA GLY A 106 17.75 -1.25 4.38
C GLY A 106 18.61 -0.23 5.12
N GLU A 107 19.84 -0.03 4.65
CA GLU A 107 20.83 0.93 5.18
C GLU A 107 20.70 2.32 4.50
N GLY A 108 19.52 2.67 4.03
CA GLY A 108 19.24 4.00 3.45
C GLY A 108 20.05 4.31 2.20
N ILE A 109 20.86 5.38 2.25
CA ILE A 109 21.70 5.84 1.12
C ILE A 109 22.63 4.74 0.62
N LYS A 110 23.25 3.97 1.53
CA LYS A 110 24.14 2.86 1.15
C LYS A 110 23.42 1.82 0.29
N THR A 111 22.22 1.40 0.73
CA THR A 111 21.42 0.44 -0.04
C THR A 111 21.01 1.00 -1.40
N PHE A 112 20.75 2.30 -1.50
CA PHE A 112 20.49 2.96 -2.78
C PHE A 112 21.71 2.88 -3.71
N HIS A 113 22.92 3.15 -3.20
CA HIS A 113 24.17 3.01 -3.96
C HIS A 113 24.37 1.59 -4.45
N ASP A 114 24.29 0.61 -3.55
CA ASP A 114 24.47 -0.81 -3.89
C ASP A 114 23.49 -1.27 -4.98
N ARG A 115 22.24 -0.79 -4.94
CA ARG A 115 21.19 -1.21 -5.87
C ARG A 115 21.21 -0.50 -7.23
N TYR A 116 21.71 0.72 -7.30
CA TYR A 116 21.48 1.56 -8.48
C TYR A 116 22.71 2.29 -8.98
N ILE A 117 23.62 2.75 -8.10
CA ILE A 117 24.78 3.56 -8.48
C ILE A 117 25.98 2.67 -8.79
N ASP A 118 26.46 1.91 -7.79
CA ASP A 118 27.73 1.19 -7.87
C ASP A 118 27.71 0.07 -8.90
N ASN A 119 26.54 -0.47 -9.18
CA ASN A 119 26.34 -1.50 -10.21
C ASN A 119 25.98 -0.92 -11.60
N GLY A 120 25.87 0.41 -11.74
CA GLY A 120 25.55 1.10 -13.00
C GLY A 120 24.13 0.84 -13.52
N VAL A 121 23.17 0.44 -12.66
CA VAL A 121 21.76 0.22 -13.03
C VAL A 121 21.09 1.55 -13.34
N LEU A 122 21.39 2.62 -12.57
CA LEU A 122 20.80 3.93 -12.83
C LEU A 122 21.25 4.47 -14.21
N ASP A 123 22.52 4.33 -14.56
CA ASP A 123 23.03 4.74 -15.88
C ASP A 123 22.33 4.00 -17.02
N PHE A 124 22.09 2.69 -16.82
CA PHE A 124 21.32 1.89 -17.78
C PHE A 124 19.89 2.45 -17.94
N LEU A 125 19.20 2.74 -16.86
CA LEU A 125 17.81 3.27 -16.90
C LEU A 125 17.73 4.67 -17.51
N LEU A 126 18.73 5.52 -17.23
CA LEU A 126 18.85 6.84 -17.86
C LEU A 126 19.03 6.72 -19.37
N LYS A 127 19.84 5.76 -19.82
CA LYS A 127 20.00 5.47 -21.25
C LYS A 127 18.70 4.95 -21.88
N GLU A 128 17.97 4.05 -21.21
CA GLU A 128 16.67 3.59 -21.68
C GLU A 128 15.65 4.74 -21.81
N ARG A 129 15.74 5.75 -20.94
CA ARG A 129 14.95 6.98 -21.03
C ARG A 129 15.37 7.84 -22.23
N GLU A 130 16.66 8.06 -22.46
CA GLU A 130 17.18 8.81 -23.61
C GLU A 130 16.77 8.17 -24.94
N GLU A 131 16.73 6.84 -24.99
CA GLU A 131 16.31 6.07 -26.15
C GLU A 131 14.78 5.94 -26.28
N GLY A 132 14.01 6.50 -25.36
CA GLY A 132 12.54 6.57 -25.41
C GLY A 132 11.81 5.29 -24.99
N ARG A 133 12.51 4.26 -24.50
CA ARG A 133 11.88 3.05 -23.95
C ARG A 133 11.33 3.26 -22.54
N ILE A 134 11.84 4.22 -21.81
CA ILE A 134 11.23 4.78 -20.59
C ILE A 134 10.89 6.24 -20.90
N ARG A 135 9.62 6.63 -20.76
CA ARG A 135 9.19 8.02 -21.01
C ARG A 135 9.42 8.90 -19.79
N ASN A 136 9.14 8.37 -18.60
CA ASN A 136 9.32 9.08 -17.34
C ASN A 136 10.01 8.15 -16.33
N LEU A 137 11.13 8.61 -15.76
CA LEU A 137 11.89 7.88 -14.74
C LEU A 137 11.70 8.56 -13.37
N GLY A 138 11.33 7.78 -12.38
CA GLY A 138 11.14 8.24 -11.02
C GLY A 138 11.45 7.15 -10.00
N TRP A 139 10.96 7.31 -8.80
CA TRP A 139 11.16 6.37 -7.71
C TRP A 139 10.00 6.37 -6.74
N SER A 140 9.77 5.24 -6.06
CA SER A 140 8.84 5.12 -4.95
C SER A 140 9.60 5.12 -3.63
N PHE A 141 9.07 5.85 -2.64
CA PHE A 141 9.80 6.18 -1.42
C PHE A 141 9.18 5.53 -0.16
N HIS A 142 10.08 4.91 0.63
CA HIS A 142 9.82 4.47 2.01
C HIS A 142 11.12 4.60 2.79
N GLY A 143 11.37 5.72 3.44
CA GLY A 143 12.64 5.96 4.11
C GLY A 143 12.66 7.21 4.99
N SER A 144 13.86 7.65 5.37
CA SER A 144 14.09 8.84 6.16
C SER A 144 14.16 10.11 5.30
N VAL A 145 13.99 11.28 5.94
CA VAL A 145 14.19 12.59 5.29
C VAL A 145 15.57 12.69 4.63
N GLU A 146 16.61 12.19 5.31
CA GLU A 146 17.98 12.20 4.79
C GLU A 146 18.10 11.52 3.42
N VAL A 147 17.48 10.34 3.27
CA VAL A 147 17.50 9.61 1.98
C VAL A 147 16.67 10.35 0.93
N PHE A 148 15.53 10.91 1.32
CA PHE A 148 14.68 11.66 0.40
C PHE A 148 15.42 12.89 -0.17
N ASP A 149 16.01 13.68 0.72
CA ASP A 149 16.76 14.88 0.34
C ASP A 149 18.00 14.54 -0.47
N TYR A 150 18.68 13.43 -0.13
CA TYR A 150 19.80 12.94 -0.91
C TYR A 150 19.41 12.64 -2.35
N LEU A 151 18.32 11.92 -2.60
CA LEU A 151 17.86 11.62 -3.95
C LEU A 151 17.48 12.88 -4.74
N LEU A 152 16.89 13.87 -4.07
CA LEU A 152 16.57 15.17 -4.69
C LEU A 152 17.81 16.03 -4.96
N SER A 153 18.93 15.76 -4.29
CA SER A 153 20.21 16.48 -4.52
C SER A 153 21.06 15.89 -5.65
N LEU A 154 20.73 14.70 -6.14
CA LEU A 154 21.45 14.07 -7.24
C LEU A 154 21.27 14.88 -8.53
N ASP A 155 22.33 14.94 -9.35
CA ASP A 155 22.26 15.52 -10.70
C ASP A 155 21.51 14.58 -11.68
N VAL A 156 20.29 14.27 -11.33
CA VAL A 156 19.37 13.44 -12.10
C VAL A 156 18.03 14.16 -12.21
N LYS A 157 17.58 14.36 -13.43
CA LYS A 157 16.24 14.86 -13.66
C LYS A 157 15.24 13.76 -13.34
N TRP A 158 14.61 13.85 -12.18
CA TRP A 158 13.47 13.00 -11.83
C TRP A 158 12.19 13.55 -12.46
N ASP A 159 11.46 12.71 -13.20
CA ASP A 159 10.25 13.14 -13.89
C ASP A 159 9.02 13.10 -12.97
N PHE A 160 9.06 12.28 -11.92
CA PHE A 160 8.03 12.16 -10.88
C PHE A 160 8.57 11.40 -9.67
N VAL A 161 7.85 11.47 -8.54
CA VAL A 161 8.14 10.67 -7.35
C VAL A 161 6.84 10.09 -6.78
N GLN A 162 6.86 8.81 -6.41
CA GLN A 162 5.73 8.16 -5.77
C GLN A 162 5.92 8.17 -4.25
N ILE A 163 4.99 8.83 -3.55
CA ILE A 163 5.01 9.00 -2.09
C ILE A 163 3.75 8.43 -1.44
N GLN A 164 3.87 7.96 -0.21
CA GLN A 164 2.72 7.62 0.63
C GLN A 164 2.08 8.91 1.13
N MET A 165 0.79 9.11 0.86
CA MET A 165 0.06 10.31 1.28
C MET A 165 -1.42 10.02 1.51
N ASN A 166 -1.88 10.34 2.71
CA ASN A 166 -3.28 10.34 3.13
C ASN A 166 -3.43 11.33 4.30
N TYR A 167 -4.65 11.57 4.77
CA TYR A 167 -4.87 12.58 5.81
C TYR A 167 -4.30 12.23 7.20
N VAL A 168 -3.92 10.96 7.45
CA VAL A 168 -3.18 10.57 8.67
C VAL A 168 -1.69 10.78 8.47
N ASP A 169 -1.11 10.22 7.40
CA ASP A 169 0.34 10.33 7.14
C ASP A 169 0.75 11.74 6.74
N TRP A 170 -0.20 12.63 6.49
CA TRP A 170 0.11 14.03 6.21
C TRP A 170 0.98 14.64 7.31
N ARG A 171 0.60 14.45 8.58
CA ARG A 171 1.31 14.95 9.78
C ARG A 171 1.63 13.90 10.82
N HIS A 172 1.13 12.69 10.67
CA HIS A 172 1.23 11.62 11.68
C HIS A 172 1.76 10.32 11.11
N ALA A 173 2.70 10.41 10.15
CA ALA A 173 3.34 9.24 9.60
C ALA A 173 4.08 8.45 10.68
N SER A 174 4.06 7.13 10.57
CA SER A 174 4.69 6.23 11.54
C SER A 174 5.71 5.30 10.88
N GLY A 175 6.53 4.66 11.70
CA GLY A 175 7.53 3.72 11.25
C GLY A 175 8.67 4.40 10.48
N ARG A 176 8.97 3.94 9.28
CA ARG A 176 9.98 4.51 8.38
C ARG A 176 9.42 5.63 7.48
N ASN A 177 8.12 5.89 7.57
CA ASN A 177 7.51 6.88 6.71
C ASN A 177 7.74 8.29 7.27
N VAL A 178 7.92 9.23 6.37
CA VAL A 178 8.03 10.67 6.65
C VAL A 178 6.67 11.30 6.44
N ASN A 179 6.35 12.34 7.22
CA ASN A 179 5.15 13.13 7.03
C ASN A 179 5.01 13.59 5.57
N ALA A 180 3.88 13.28 4.96
CA ALA A 180 3.64 13.56 3.55
C ALA A 180 3.62 15.07 3.25
N GLU A 181 3.29 15.91 4.23
CA GLU A 181 3.38 17.37 4.11
C GLU A 181 4.79 17.82 3.74
N TYR A 182 5.82 17.22 4.34
CA TYR A 182 7.22 17.49 3.98
C TYR A 182 7.57 16.99 2.58
N LEU A 183 7.27 15.71 2.31
CA LEU A 183 7.62 15.07 1.03
C LEU A 183 6.95 15.79 -0.15
N TYR A 184 5.66 16.03 -0.04
CA TYR A 184 4.89 16.76 -1.04
C TYR A 184 5.40 18.18 -1.22
N GLY A 185 5.68 18.89 -0.11
CA GLY A 185 6.20 20.26 -0.14
C GLY A 185 7.53 20.38 -0.88
N GLU A 186 8.46 19.45 -0.64
CA GLU A 186 9.76 19.46 -1.32
C GLU A 186 9.66 19.12 -2.81
N LEU A 187 8.74 18.22 -3.20
CA LEU A 187 8.45 17.94 -4.61
C LEU A 187 7.80 19.15 -5.30
N ALA A 188 6.82 19.78 -4.67
CA ALA A 188 6.12 20.93 -5.22
C ALA A 188 7.06 22.12 -5.45
N LYS A 189 7.97 22.41 -4.51
CA LYS A 189 9.00 23.45 -4.65
C LYS A 189 9.89 23.26 -5.88
N ARG A 190 10.12 22.01 -6.27
CA ARG A 190 10.97 21.63 -7.42
C ARG A 190 10.18 21.39 -8.70
N GLY A 191 8.85 21.50 -8.67
CA GLY A 191 7.98 21.20 -9.80
C GLY A 191 8.01 19.71 -10.20
N ILE A 192 8.38 18.81 -9.28
CA ILE A 192 8.38 17.36 -9.51
C ILE A 192 6.99 16.80 -9.16
N PRO A 193 6.23 16.23 -10.11
CA PRO A 193 4.92 15.68 -9.84
C PRO A 193 4.95 14.51 -8.84
N ALA A 194 3.94 14.44 -7.97
CA ALA A 194 3.76 13.36 -7.03
C ALA A 194 2.74 12.35 -7.53
N VAL A 195 3.08 11.06 -7.55
CA VAL A 195 2.15 9.95 -7.64
C VAL A 195 1.86 9.45 -6.22
N ILE A 196 0.59 9.32 -5.87
CA ILE A 196 0.21 9.00 -4.49
C ILE A 196 -0.06 7.52 -4.35
N MET A 197 0.67 6.87 -3.43
CA MET A 197 0.38 5.52 -2.94
C MET A 197 -0.22 5.56 -1.53
N GLU A 198 -0.87 4.47 -1.12
CA GLU A 198 -1.48 4.31 0.21
C GLU A 198 -2.51 5.42 0.57
N PRO A 199 -3.36 5.89 -0.36
CA PRO A 199 -4.35 6.93 -0.06
C PRO A 199 -5.34 6.48 1.03
N LEU A 200 -5.57 5.16 1.16
CA LEU A 200 -6.40 4.55 2.19
C LEU A 200 -5.61 3.92 3.34
N LEU A 201 -4.32 4.17 3.45
CA LEU A 201 -3.46 3.58 4.50
C LEU A 201 -3.66 2.05 4.60
N GLY A 202 -3.51 1.34 3.46
CA GLY A 202 -3.75 -0.11 3.35
C GLY A 202 -5.20 -0.54 3.54
N GLY A 203 -6.14 0.38 3.37
CA GLY A 203 -7.57 0.15 3.59
C GLY A 203 -8.05 0.49 5.00
N ARG A 204 -7.18 0.91 5.92
CA ARG A 204 -7.56 1.31 7.29
C ARG A 204 -8.54 2.51 7.28
N LEU A 205 -8.38 3.44 6.35
CA LEU A 205 -9.23 4.62 6.23
C LEU A 205 -10.59 4.35 5.60
N SER A 206 -10.83 3.15 5.09
CA SER A 206 -12.15 2.66 4.67
C SER A 206 -12.84 1.78 5.73
N LYS A 207 -12.13 1.40 6.81
CA LYS A 207 -12.59 0.48 7.86
C LYS A 207 -12.40 1.12 9.25
N LEU A 208 -12.96 2.30 9.42
CA LEU A 208 -12.91 3.03 10.68
C LEU A 208 -13.92 2.46 11.69
N ASN A 209 -13.77 2.81 12.97
CA ASN A 209 -14.79 2.51 13.98
C ASN A 209 -16.07 3.33 13.76
N ASP A 210 -17.18 2.87 14.34
CA ASP A 210 -18.51 3.48 14.13
C ASP A 210 -18.59 4.96 14.48
N HIS A 211 -17.84 5.40 15.49
CA HIS A 211 -17.80 6.81 15.89
C HIS A 211 -17.20 7.69 14.78
N LEU A 212 -16.06 7.26 14.19
CA LEU A 212 -15.41 7.99 13.09
C LEU A 212 -16.23 7.89 11.80
N VAL A 213 -16.84 6.73 11.55
CA VAL A 213 -17.78 6.57 10.42
C VAL A 213 -18.94 7.57 10.54
N ALA A 214 -19.59 7.63 11.72
CA ALA A 214 -20.69 8.56 11.97
C ALA A 214 -20.26 10.02 11.78
N ARG A 215 -19.06 10.39 12.30
CA ARG A 215 -18.49 11.73 12.12
C ARG A 215 -18.35 12.13 10.66
N LEU A 216 -17.80 11.25 9.82
CA LEU A 216 -17.62 11.49 8.38
C LEU A 216 -18.97 11.53 7.64
N LYS A 217 -19.88 10.60 7.97
CA LYS A 217 -21.22 10.52 7.38
C LYS A 217 -22.14 11.68 7.74
N GLN A 218 -22.05 12.23 8.95
CA GLN A 218 -22.80 13.44 9.33
C GLN A 218 -22.47 14.63 8.45
N ARG A 219 -21.22 14.74 8.01
CA ARG A 219 -20.80 15.86 7.16
C ARG A 219 -21.16 15.64 5.67
N ARG A 220 -21.04 14.41 5.17
CA ARG A 220 -21.39 14.01 3.80
C ARG A 220 -22.08 12.65 3.79
N PRO A 221 -23.39 12.58 4.02
CA PRO A 221 -24.13 11.32 4.18
C PRO A 221 -24.02 10.37 2.99
N GLU A 222 -24.04 10.91 1.78
CA GLU A 222 -24.04 10.14 0.53
C GLU A 222 -22.65 9.62 0.13
N ASN A 223 -21.58 10.22 0.68
CA ASN A 223 -20.22 9.87 0.30
C ASN A 223 -19.74 8.65 1.11
N SER A 224 -18.96 7.78 0.47
CA SER A 224 -18.28 6.69 1.20
C SER A 224 -17.25 7.24 2.19
N VAL A 225 -16.91 6.44 3.20
CA VAL A 225 -15.83 6.79 4.13
C VAL A 225 -14.48 6.90 3.39
N ALA A 226 -14.26 6.02 2.40
CA ALA A 226 -13.05 6.02 1.57
C ALA A 226 -12.91 7.30 0.73
N SER A 227 -14.02 7.86 0.27
CA SER A 227 -14.01 9.06 -0.59
C SER A 227 -13.33 10.28 0.06
N TRP A 228 -13.39 10.40 1.39
CA TRP A 228 -12.70 11.46 2.12
C TRP A 228 -11.18 11.40 1.95
N ALA A 229 -10.61 10.20 2.03
CA ALA A 229 -9.18 10.00 1.85
C ALA A 229 -8.76 10.19 0.39
N PHE A 230 -9.56 9.76 -0.56
CA PHE A 230 -9.32 10.00 -1.99
C PHE A 230 -9.42 11.48 -2.35
N ARG A 231 -10.43 12.19 -1.85
CA ARG A 231 -10.55 13.64 -2.03
C ARG A 231 -9.35 14.36 -1.42
N PHE A 232 -8.91 13.94 -0.22
CA PHE A 232 -7.71 14.50 0.40
C PHE A 232 -6.50 14.37 -0.53
N ALA A 233 -6.21 13.15 -0.98
CA ALA A 233 -5.06 12.89 -1.85
C ALA A 233 -5.13 13.67 -3.18
N GLY A 234 -6.33 13.78 -3.77
CA GLY A 234 -6.53 14.47 -5.05
C GLY A 234 -6.64 16.00 -4.95
N THR A 235 -6.72 16.56 -3.73
CA THR A 235 -6.88 18.01 -3.54
C THR A 235 -5.64 18.82 -3.93
N TYR A 236 -4.48 18.23 -3.84
CA TYR A 236 -3.21 18.95 -3.99
C TYR A 236 -2.77 19.06 -5.45
N PRO A 237 -2.50 20.28 -5.95
CA PRO A 237 -2.34 20.54 -7.39
C PRO A 237 -1.09 19.89 -8.03
N ASN A 238 -0.05 19.56 -7.25
CA ASN A 238 1.15 18.88 -7.77
C ASN A 238 1.00 17.34 -7.78
N VAL A 239 -0.19 16.81 -7.50
CA VAL A 239 -0.50 15.37 -7.60
C VAL A 239 -0.83 15.03 -9.05
N LEU A 240 -0.02 14.15 -9.64
CA LEU A 240 -0.23 13.63 -10.99
C LEU A 240 -1.33 12.57 -11.02
N CYS A 241 -1.29 11.64 -10.07
CA CYS A 241 -2.17 10.49 -10.04
C CYS A 241 -2.28 9.96 -8.59
N VAL A 242 -3.46 9.43 -8.24
CA VAL A 242 -3.71 8.73 -6.98
C VAL A 242 -3.97 7.26 -7.27
N LEU A 243 -3.11 6.39 -6.75
CA LEU A 243 -3.19 4.95 -6.97
C LEU A 243 -4.22 4.31 -6.04
N SER A 244 -4.93 3.33 -6.54
CA SER A 244 -5.85 2.52 -5.75
C SER A 244 -5.81 1.05 -6.15
N GLY A 245 -5.76 0.16 -5.17
CA GLY A 245 -5.83 -1.29 -5.37
C GLY A 245 -7.26 -1.78 -5.28
N MET A 246 -8.01 -1.67 -6.36
CA MET A 246 -9.42 -2.05 -6.45
C MET A 246 -9.53 -3.54 -6.81
N THR A 247 -9.97 -4.37 -5.85
CA THR A 247 -10.19 -5.81 -6.06
C THR A 247 -11.61 -6.11 -6.53
N TYR A 248 -12.57 -5.30 -6.12
CA TYR A 248 -13.99 -5.48 -6.38
C TYR A 248 -14.54 -4.33 -7.21
N MET A 249 -15.54 -4.62 -8.02
CA MET A 249 -16.19 -3.64 -8.90
C MET A 249 -16.78 -2.46 -8.10
N GLU A 250 -17.30 -2.71 -6.92
CA GLU A 250 -17.86 -1.66 -6.04
C GLU A 250 -16.79 -0.65 -5.61
N HIS A 251 -15.55 -1.08 -5.38
CA HIS A 251 -14.45 -0.18 -5.06
C HIS A 251 -14.11 0.73 -6.24
N LEU A 252 -14.07 0.16 -7.46
CA LEU A 252 -13.81 0.91 -8.68
C LEU A 252 -14.91 1.94 -8.94
N GLN A 253 -16.18 1.54 -8.83
CA GLN A 253 -17.32 2.41 -9.01
C GLN A 253 -17.35 3.55 -7.99
N ASP A 254 -17.04 3.28 -6.73
CA ASP A 254 -17.00 4.30 -5.68
C ASP A 254 -15.87 5.31 -5.91
N ASN A 255 -14.69 4.83 -6.29
CA ASN A 255 -13.56 5.69 -6.61
C ASN A 255 -13.82 6.56 -7.83
N LEU A 256 -14.45 6.01 -8.88
CA LEU A 256 -14.87 6.78 -10.07
C LEU A 256 -15.86 7.88 -9.71
N ARG A 257 -16.86 7.59 -8.86
CA ARG A 257 -17.78 8.63 -8.36
C ARG A 257 -17.05 9.75 -7.63
N THR A 258 -16.01 9.42 -6.90
CA THR A 258 -15.20 10.40 -6.16
C THR A 258 -14.37 11.30 -7.08
N TYR A 259 -13.89 10.76 -8.19
CA TYR A 259 -12.96 11.46 -9.10
C TYR A 259 -13.63 12.05 -10.37
N SER A 260 -14.90 11.77 -10.62
CA SER A 260 -15.59 12.20 -11.84
C SER A 260 -16.91 12.95 -11.58
N PRO A 261 -16.84 14.24 -11.27
CA PRO A 261 -15.68 15.09 -11.07
C PRO A 261 -15.09 15.01 -9.64
N LEU A 262 -13.79 15.24 -9.49
CA LEU A 262 -13.21 15.43 -8.18
C LEU A 262 -13.66 16.78 -7.60
N GLU A 263 -14.19 16.75 -6.39
CA GLU A 263 -14.42 17.93 -5.56
C GLU A 263 -13.27 18.09 -4.57
N PRO A 264 -12.31 19.01 -4.79
CA PRO A 264 -11.23 19.25 -3.84
C PRO A 264 -11.76 19.63 -2.46
N LEU A 265 -11.00 19.26 -1.42
CA LEU A 265 -11.32 19.70 -0.05
C LEU A 265 -11.04 21.19 0.10
N ASN A 266 -11.93 21.90 0.79
CA ASN A 266 -11.65 23.23 1.29
C ASN A 266 -10.83 23.17 2.60
N GLU A 267 -10.39 24.32 3.14
CA GLU A 267 -9.55 24.36 4.34
C GLU A 267 -10.28 23.81 5.58
N GLU A 268 -11.58 24.09 5.72
CA GLU A 268 -12.39 23.54 6.81
C GLU A 268 -12.48 22.01 6.77
N GLU A 269 -12.61 21.41 5.58
CA GLU A 269 -12.63 19.96 5.40
C GLU A 269 -11.26 19.34 5.68
N LYS A 270 -10.15 20.03 5.34
CA LYS A 270 -8.80 19.58 5.69
C LYS A 270 -8.59 19.56 7.20
N GLU A 271 -9.02 20.62 7.88
CA GLU A 271 -8.94 20.72 9.34
C GLU A 271 -9.81 19.66 10.03
N PHE A 272 -11.01 19.42 9.53
CA PHE A 272 -11.89 18.35 9.98
C PHE A 272 -11.26 16.96 9.81
N LEU A 273 -10.52 16.70 8.75
CA LEU A 273 -9.78 15.44 8.56
C LEU A 273 -8.56 15.34 9.47
N GLU A 274 -7.86 16.44 9.75
CA GLU A 274 -6.79 16.47 10.74
C GLU A 274 -7.31 16.07 12.13
N GLU A 275 -8.41 16.65 12.57
CA GLU A 275 -9.06 16.26 13.82
C GLU A 275 -9.49 14.77 13.81
N THR A 276 -10.00 14.30 12.67
CA THR A 276 -10.38 12.90 12.52
C THR A 276 -9.17 11.96 12.60
N ALA A 277 -8.03 12.35 12.04
CA ALA A 277 -6.76 11.63 12.19
C ALA A 277 -6.32 11.56 13.66
N GLN A 278 -6.36 12.67 14.36
CA GLN A 278 -6.02 12.73 15.80
C GLN A 278 -6.95 11.85 16.65
N LEU A 279 -8.24 11.82 16.34
CA LEU A 279 -9.19 10.91 17.00
C LEU A 279 -8.87 9.45 16.69
N MET A 280 -8.56 9.11 15.43
CA MET A 280 -8.17 7.75 15.03
C MET A 280 -6.93 7.25 15.79
N LEU A 281 -5.95 8.12 16.00
CA LEU A 281 -4.71 7.77 16.70
C LEU A 281 -4.90 7.49 18.21
N LYS A 282 -6.03 7.87 18.80
CA LYS A 282 -6.37 7.51 20.19
C LYS A 282 -6.74 6.04 20.35
N PHE A 283 -7.07 5.33 19.27
CA PHE A 283 -7.37 3.90 19.29
C PHE A 283 -6.08 3.09 19.21
N PRO A 284 -5.89 2.05 20.06
CA PRO A 284 -4.65 1.28 20.15
C PRO A 284 -4.55 0.23 19.03
N THR A 285 -4.70 0.65 17.79
CA THR A 285 -4.53 -0.22 16.62
C THR A 285 -3.05 -0.35 16.27
N ILE A 286 -2.66 -1.54 15.78
CA ILE A 286 -1.33 -1.79 15.22
C ILE A 286 -1.29 -1.14 13.82
N PRO A 287 -0.21 -0.43 13.43
CA PRO A 287 -0.15 0.27 12.16
C PRO A 287 0.05 -0.65 10.94
N CYS A 288 -0.55 -1.85 10.94
CA CYS A 288 -0.50 -2.79 9.83
C CYS A 288 -1.46 -2.36 8.71
N ASN A 289 -0.94 -2.24 7.49
CA ASN A 289 -1.69 -1.91 6.28
C ASN A 289 -1.86 -3.10 5.31
N ASP A 290 -1.72 -4.33 5.79
CA ASP A 290 -1.90 -5.59 5.03
C ASP A 290 -1.10 -5.65 3.71
N CYS A 291 0.08 -5.05 3.66
CA CYS A 291 0.92 -5.03 2.45
C CYS A 291 1.54 -6.40 2.12
N LYS A 292 1.60 -7.32 3.08
CA LYS A 292 2.11 -8.70 2.96
C LYS A 292 3.61 -8.84 2.66
N TYR A 293 4.41 -7.77 2.82
CA TYR A 293 5.86 -7.88 2.64
C TYR A 293 6.55 -8.75 3.68
N CYS A 294 5.93 -8.94 4.86
CA CYS A 294 6.38 -9.87 5.89
C CYS A 294 6.09 -11.36 5.57
N MET A 295 5.47 -11.65 4.42
CA MET A 295 5.13 -13.01 4.00
C MET A 295 6.06 -13.50 2.87
N PRO A 296 6.31 -14.82 2.76
CA PRO A 296 5.83 -15.89 3.65
C PRO A 296 6.58 -15.94 4.97
N CYS A 297 5.89 -16.25 6.06
CA CYS A 297 6.54 -16.58 7.33
C CYS A 297 7.15 -17.99 7.26
N PRO A 298 8.44 -18.20 7.63
CA PRO A 298 9.07 -19.52 7.55
C PRO A 298 8.40 -20.55 8.48
N TYR A 299 7.67 -20.11 9.49
CA TYR A 299 6.91 -20.95 10.41
C TYR A 299 5.43 -21.06 10.08
N GLY A 300 5.01 -20.59 8.91
CA GLY A 300 3.67 -20.76 8.37
C GLY A 300 2.60 -19.82 8.93
N LEU A 301 2.95 -18.82 9.75
CA LEU A 301 1.97 -17.89 10.30
C LEU A 301 1.35 -17.00 9.21
N ASP A 302 0.08 -16.63 9.41
CA ASP A 302 -0.56 -15.58 8.63
C ASP A 302 -0.48 -14.24 9.39
N ILE A 303 0.71 -13.65 9.37
CA ILE A 303 1.02 -12.42 10.11
C ILE A 303 0.00 -11.31 9.82
N PRO A 304 -0.32 -10.96 8.55
CA PRO A 304 -1.29 -9.91 8.27
C PRO A 304 -2.68 -10.21 8.81
N ALA A 305 -3.16 -11.44 8.64
CA ALA A 305 -4.50 -11.80 9.11
C ALA A 305 -4.63 -11.68 10.63
N ILE A 306 -3.59 -12.02 11.39
CA ILE A 306 -3.54 -11.87 12.86
C ILE A 306 -3.67 -10.38 13.25
N LEU A 307 -2.83 -9.52 12.65
CA LEU A 307 -2.79 -8.09 12.98
C LEU A 307 -4.07 -7.37 12.54
N VAL A 308 -4.60 -7.72 11.37
CA VAL A 308 -5.86 -7.16 10.84
C VAL A 308 -7.04 -7.57 11.72
N HIS A 309 -7.10 -8.83 12.17
CA HIS A 309 -8.15 -9.28 13.09
C HIS A 309 -8.12 -8.49 14.40
N TYR A 310 -6.93 -8.33 15.01
CA TYR A 310 -6.78 -7.52 16.22
C TYR A 310 -7.29 -6.09 16.01
N ASN A 311 -6.86 -5.42 14.94
CA ASN A 311 -7.30 -4.06 14.62
C ASN A 311 -8.82 -3.97 14.41
N LYS A 312 -9.41 -4.95 13.72
CA LYS A 312 -10.86 -5.04 13.58
C LYS A 312 -11.55 -5.08 14.94
N CYS A 313 -11.08 -5.95 15.83
CA CYS A 313 -11.66 -6.07 17.18
C CYS A 313 -11.50 -4.79 17.99
N VAL A 314 -10.38 -4.07 17.88
CA VAL A 314 -10.20 -2.75 18.49
C VAL A 314 -11.25 -1.76 17.99
N ASN A 315 -11.43 -1.66 16.68
CA ASN A 315 -12.39 -0.74 16.07
C ASN A 315 -13.85 -1.07 16.43
N GLU A 316 -14.17 -2.35 16.60
CA GLU A 316 -15.51 -2.81 16.99
C GLU A 316 -15.75 -2.81 18.51
N GLY A 317 -14.78 -2.38 19.33
CA GLY A 317 -14.89 -2.44 20.79
C GLY A 317 -14.89 -3.87 21.37
N ASN A 318 -14.32 -4.82 20.64
CA ASN A 318 -14.25 -6.23 20.99
C ASN A 318 -12.89 -6.64 21.63
N VAL A 319 -12.17 -5.67 22.22
CA VAL A 319 -10.92 -5.89 22.97
C VAL A 319 -11.15 -5.45 24.42
N PRO A 320 -11.83 -6.28 25.26
CA PRO A 320 -12.04 -5.94 26.67
C PRO A 320 -10.70 -5.86 27.42
N LYS A 321 -10.66 -4.99 28.43
CA LYS A 321 -9.47 -4.77 29.28
C LYS A 321 -9.56 -5.45 30.62
N SER A 322 -10.77 -5.83 31.02
CA SER A 322 -11.07 -6.46 32.31
C SER A 322 -12.28 -7.40 32.17
N SER A 323 -12.29 -8.47 32.97
CA SER A 323 -13.47 -9.33 33.14
C SER A 323 -14.68 -8.61 33.76
N GLN A 324 -14.47 -7.42 34.30
CA GLN A 324 -15.51 -6.55 34.86
C GLN A 324 -16.16 -5.60 33.83
N ASP A 325 -15.63 -5.54 32.60
CA ASP A 325 -16.22 -4.71 31.56
C ASP A 325 -17.65 -5.17 31.24
N GLU A 326 -18.59 -4.23 31.14
CA GLU A 326 -20.01 -4.49 30.92
C GLU A 326 -20.25 -5.41 29.69
N ASN A 327 -19.45 -5.24 28.62
CA ASN A 327 -19.57 -6.00 27.40
C ASN A 327 -18.61 -7.22 27.33
N TYR A 328 -17.92 -7.57 28.43
CA TYR A 328 -16.84 -8.57 28.44
C TYR A 328 -17.20 -9.88 27.74
N ARG A 329 -18.31 -10.50 28.11
CA ARG A 329 -18.73 -11.81 27.55
C ARG A 329 -18.94 -11.74 26.04
N ARG A 330 -19.58 -10.67 25.56
CA ARG A 330 -19.84 -10.45 24.14
C ARG A 330 -18.54 -10.20 23.39
N ALA A 331 -17.71 -9.29 23.86
CA ALA A 331 -16.45 -8.89 23.26
C ALA A 331 -15.46 -10.05 23.20
N ARG A 332 -15.30 -10.79 24.32
CA ARG A 332 -14.49 -12.01 24.40
C ARG A 332 -14.91 -13.05 23.35
N ARG A 333 -16.22 -13.34 23.27
CA ARG A 333 -16.74 -14.29 22.29
C ARG A 333 -16.51 -13.83 20.84
N ALA A 334 -16.76 -12.56 20.56
CA ALA A 334 -16.55 -11.97 19.24
C ALA A 334 -15.07 -12.06 18.83
N PHE A 335 -14.15 -11.73 19.75
CA PHE A 335 -12.72 -11.82 19.51
C PHE A 335 -12.29 -13.25 19.20
N LEU A 336 -12.57 -14.21 20.08
CA LEU A 336 -12.09 -15.60 19.96
C LEU A 336 -12.67 -16.32 18.74
N ILE A 337 -13.98 -16.20 18.50
CA ILE A 337 -14.63 -16.80 17.32
C ILE A 337 -14.10 -16.14 16.03
N GLY A 338 -13.98 -14.82 16.03
CA GLY A 338 -13.44 -14.09 14.91
C GLY A 338 -12.00 -14.49 14.60
N TYR A 339 -11.17 -14.68 15.62
CA TYR A 339 -9.78 -15.11 15.48
C TYR A 339 -9.68 -16.49 14.82
N ASP A 340 -10.43 -17.48 15.33
CA ASP A 340 -10.45 -18.85 14.77
C ASP A 340 -10.98 -18.89 13.33
N ARG A 341 -11.90 -18.00 12.96
CA ARG A 341 -12.42 -17.88 11.59
C ARG A 341 -11.47 -17.19 10.62
N SER A 342 -10.78 -16.15 11.10
CA SER A 342 -9.89 -15.33 10.27
C SER A 342 -8.51 -15.96 10.10
N VAL A 343 -8.05 -16.73 11.09
CA VAL A 343 -6.70 -17.30 11.13
C VAL A 343 -6.77 -18.78 11.50
N PRO A 344 -6.50 -19.68 10.54
CA PRO A 344 -6.45 -21.12 10.83
C PRO A 344 -5.50 -21.44 11.99
N LYS A 345 -5.83 -22.40 12.85
CA LYS A 345 -5.10 -22.68 14.10
C LYS A 345 -3.59 -22.86 13.91
N LEU A 346 -3.17 -23.56 12.87
CA LEU A 346 -1.74 -23.78 12.57
C LEU A 346 -1.03 -22.52 12.06
N ARG A 347 -1.74 -21.42 11.84
CA ARG A 347 -1.23 -20.16 11.34
C ARG A 347 -1.37 -19.00 12.34
N GLN A 348 -1.80 -19.31 13.57
CA GLN A 348 -2.03 -18.34 14.64
C GLN A 348 -0.72 -17.88 15.33
N ALA A 349 -0.82 -16.82 16.11
CA ALA A 349 0.30 -16.13 16.75
C ALA A 349 1.11 -17.03 17.71
N SER A 350 0.49 -18.05 18.31
CA SER A 350 1.13 -19.04 19.21
C SER A 350 2.31 -19.80 18.58
N HIS A 351 2.39 -19.84 17.27
CA HIS A 351 3.50 -20.47 16.54
C HIS A 351 4.68 -19.52 16.26
N CYS A 352 4.61 -18.28 16.73
CA CYS A 352 5.71 -17.32 16.51
C CYS A 352 6.92 -17.68 17.39
N THR A 353 8.07 -17.92 16.76
CA THR A 353 9.34 -18.23 17.44
C THR A 353 10.19 -17.02 17.78
N GLY A 354 9.75 -15.80 17.40
CA GLY A 354 10.53 -14.59 17.61
C GLY A 354 11.77 -14.46 16.71
N CYS A 355 11.83 -15.14 15.58
CA CYS A 355 13.02 -15.18 14.69
C CYS A 355 13.36 -13.83 14.01
N ASN A 356 12.51 -12.82 14.10
CA ASN A 356 12.67 -11.47 13.57
C ASN A 356 12.84 -11.36 12.04
N GLN A 357 12.68 -12.41 11.26
CA GLN A 357 12.84 -12.35 9.80
C GLN A 357 11.81 -11.46 9.09
N CYS A 358 10.65 -11.23 9.72
CA CYS A 358 9.58 -10.39 9.17
C CYS A 358 9.83 -8.87 9.37
N ASN A 359 10.55 -8.46 10.42
CA ASN A 359 10.74 -7.07 10.80
C ASN A 359 11.41 -6.21 9.71
N PRO A 360 12.51 -6.66 9.06
CA PRO A 360 13.18 -5.87 8.02
C PRO A 360 12.28 -5.55 6.82
N HIS A 361 11.25 -6.36 6.58
CA HIS A 361 10.35 -6.22 5.44
C HIS A 361 9.14 -5.31 5.74
N CYS A 362 8.93 -4.93 7.00
CA CYS A 362 7.76 -4.11 7.37
C CYS A 362 8.00 -2.62 7.09
N PRO A 363 7.28 -1.99 6.12
CA PRO A 363 7.45 -0.57 5.84
C PRO A 363 6.92 0.31 6.98
N GLN A 364 6.04 -0.23 7.84
CA GLN A 364 5.50 0.47 9.01
C GLN A 364 6.38 0.30 10.27
N SER A 365 7.53 -0.37 10.16
CA SER A 365 8.44 -0.66 11.28
C SER A 365 7.77 -1.28 12.51
N ILE A 366 6.76 -2.12 12.28
CA ILE A 366 6.11 -2.88 13.34
C ILE A 366 7.11 -3.90 13.88
N ASP A 367 7.30 -3.94 15.20
CA ASP A 367 7.95 -5.07 15.86
C ASP A 367 6.97 -6.26 15.85
N ILE A 368 6.94 -6.96 14.72
CA ILE A 368 5.95 -8.00 14.45
C ILE A 368 5.99 -9.11 15.49
N PRO A 369 7.13 -9.71 15.86
CA PRO A 369 7.15 -10.75 16.88
C PRO A 369 6.62 -10.28 18.23
N LYS A 370 6.95 -9.08 18.64
CA LYS A 370 6.43 -8.48 19.90
C LYS A 370 4.91 -8.36 19.86
N GLU A 371 4.36 -7.86 18.76
CA GLU A 371 2.90 -7.75 18.60
C GLU A 371 2.21 -9.12 18.53
N LEU A 372 2.81 -10.10 17.86
CA LEU A 372 2.27 -11.47 17.81
C LEU A 372 2.26 -12.11 19.20
N HIS A 373 3.34 -12.02 19.96
CA HIS A 373 3.40 -12.53 21.34
C HIS A 373 2.40 -11.83 22.26
N ARG A 374 2.22 -10.51 22.11
CA ARG A 374 1.22 -9.73 22.85
C ARG A 374 -0.19 -10.20 22.54
N ILE A 375 -0.51 -10.42 21.25
CA ILE A 375 -1.82 -10.94 20.83
C ILE A 375 -2.04 -12.35 21.32
N ASP A 376 -1.03 -13.23 21.27
CA ASP A 376 -1.13 -14.59 21.76
C ASP A 376 -1.39 -14.64 23.26
N ALA A 377 -0.63 -13.88 24.06
CA ALA A 377 -0.86 -13.75 25.49
C ALA A 377 -2.28 -13.25 25.81
N TYR A 378 -2.77 -12.27 25.02
CA TYR A 378 -4.13 -11.75 25.16
C TYR A 378 -5.19 -12.82 24.82
N VAL A 379 -4.99 -13.59 23.76
CA VAL A 379 -5.85 -14.72 23.39
C VAL A 379 -5.93 -15.74 24.51
N GLU A 380 -4.79 -16.09 25.13
CA GLU A 380 -4.76 -17.04 26.26
C GLU A 380 -5.47 -16.49 27.49
N GLN A 381 -5.27 -15.20 27.83
CA GLN A 381 -6.03 -14.55 28.92
C GLN A 381 -7.54 -14.59 28.65
N LEU A 382 -7.99 -14.35 27.42
CA LEU A 382 -9.39 -14.45 27.06
C LEU A 382 -9.92 -15.89 27.18
N LYS A 383 -9.14 -16.91 26.79
CA LYS A 383 -9.54 -18.33 26.93
C LYS A 383 -9.67 -18.74 28.39
N GLN A 384 -8.74 -18.31 29.22
CA GLN A 384 -8.66 -18.63 30.65
C GLN A 384 -9.53 -17.75 31.55
N GLU A 385 -10.14 -16.69 30.97
CA GLU A 385 -10.92 -15.68 31.69
C GLU A 385 -10.12 -14.96 32.80
N THR A 386 -8.84 -14.68 32.54
CA THR A 386 -7.87 -14.10 33.50
C THR A 386 -7.54 -12.64 33.24
N LEU A 387 -8.37 -11.90 32.47
CA LEU A 387 -8.22 -10.46 32.26
C LEU A 387 -8.56 -9.65 33.52
#